data_65c5bed5a80120b9562691de5cd17579
#
_entry.id   65c5bed5a80120b9562691de5cd17579
#
_cell.length_a   1.000
_cell.length_b   1.000
_cell.length_c   1.000
_cell.angle_alpha   90.00
_cell.angle_beta   90.00
_cell.angle_gamma   90.00
#
_symmetry.space_group_name_H-M   'P 1'
#
loop_
_entity.id
_entity.type
_entity.pdbx_description
1 polymer ?
#
loop_
_entity_poly.entity_id
_entity_poly.type
_entity_poly.pdbx_seq_one_letter_code
_entity_poly.pdbx_strand_id
1 'polypeptide(L)'
;MREVTTDRGLLAELRAEGYDFFTGVPDSGLRHFIADLDRLPPDMVVPATWEAEAIGIAVGSWLAGRRPCVYLQNSGLGHVVNPLASLCIPASVELLLVVGHRHTLPQHRVMGQIDARLLELLGWTAYVLVGGDNNES
;
A
#
# COMPACT_ATOMS: atom_id res chain seq x y z
N MET A 1 -8.15 2.04 9.60
CA MET A 1 -8.19 2.37 8.16
C MET A 1 -8.57 3.82 7.99
N ARG A 2 -7.85 4.55 7.16
CA ARG A 2 -8.18 5.92 6.78
C ARG A 2 -8.53 5.96 5.29
N GLU A 3 -9.71 6.47 4.97
CA GLU A 3 -10.11 6.71 3.58
C GLU A 3 -9.51 8.02 3.08
N VAL A 4 -8.99 8.02 1.86
CA VAL A 4 -8.54 9.20 1.14
C VAL A 4 -9.23 9.25 -0.21
N THR A 5 -9.58 10.45 -0.67
CA THR A 5 -10.35 10.64 -1.91
C THR A 5 -9.47 10.96 -3.11
N THR A 6 -8.20 11.28 -2.89
CA THR A 6 -7.23 11.58 -3.95
C THR A 6 -5.83 11.14 -3.52
N ASP A 7 -5.03 10.70 -4.49
CA ASP A 7 -3.61 10.39 -4.29
C ASP A 7 -2.70 11.61 -4.52
N ARG A 8 -3.28 12.74 -4.99
CA ARG A 8 -2.54 14.00 -5.13
C ARG A 8 -2.15 14.53 -3.77
N GLY A 9 -0.87 14.85 -3.59
CA GLY A 9 -0.31 15.33 -2.33
C GLY A 9 -0.17 14.26 -1.25
N LEU A 10 -0.56 13.01 -1.50
CA LEU A 10 -0.49 11.93 -0.51
C LEU A 10 0.95 11.65 -0.09
N LEU A 11 1.90 11.63 -1.03
CA LEU A 11 3.31 11.40 -0.68
C LEU A 11 3.84 12.48 0.25
N ALA A 12 3.54 13.75 -0.02
CA ALA A 12 3.97 14.86 0.85
C ALA A 12 3.40 14.71 2.26
N GLU A 13 2.13 14.30 2.39
CA GLU A 13 1.50 14.01 3.68
C GLU A 13 2.22 12.88 4.43
N LEU A 14 2.50 11.78 3.76
CA LEU A 14 3.21 10.63 4.35
C LEU A 14 4.64 10.99 4.76
N ARG A 15 5.33 11.77 3.92
CA ARG A 15 6.66 12.27 4.26
C ARG A 15 6.65 13.15 5.51
N ALA A 16 5.65 14.01 5.65
CA ALA A 16 5.47 14.84 6.83
C ALA A 16 5.19 14.00 8.09
N GLU A 17 4.56 12.84 7.93
CA GLU A 17 4.33 11.88 9.02
C GLU A 17 5.57 11.01 9.33
N GLY A 18 6.66 11.14 8.56
CA GLY A 18 7.93 10.47 8.81
C GLY A 18 8.17 9.19 8.00
N TYR A 19 7.30 8.82 7.09
CA TYR A 19 7.55 7.68 6.20
C TYR A 19 8.67 8.03 5.22
N ASP A 20 9.67 7.17 5.11
CA ASP A 20 10.91 7.45 4.38
C ASP A 20 11.37 6.30 3.46
N PHE A 21 10.58 5.25 3.35
CA PHE A 21 10.86 4.14 2.45
C PHE A 21 9.56 3.61 1.83
N PHE A 22 9.56 3.42 0.51
CA PHE A 22 8.34 3.09 -0.25
C PHE A 22 8.61 1.91 -1.17
N THR A 23 7.81 0.87 -1.06
CA THR A 23 7.87 -0.30 -1.93
C THR A 23 6.46 -0.78 -2.24
N GLY A 24 6.27 -1.43 -3.36
CA GLY A 24 4.95 -1.92 -3.74
C GLY A 24 4.88 -2.29 -5.20
N VAL A 25 3.67 -2.63 -5.63
CA VAL A 25 3.33 -2.93 -7.02
C VAL A 25 2.54 -1.75 -7.58
N PRO A 26 3.02 -1.11 -8.66
CA PRO A 26 2.34 0.04 -9.24
C PRO A 26 0.90 -0.28 -9.65
N ASP A 27 0.01 0.68 -9.40
CA ASP A 27 -1.40 0.62 -9.77
C ASP A 27 -1.82 1.95 -10.41
N SER A 28 -2.55 1.91 -11.51
CA SER A 28 -3.00 3.12 -12.21
C SER A 28 -3.94 3.99 -11.36
N GLY A 29 -4.61 3.42 -10.36
CA GLY A 29 -5.39 4.18 -9.38
C GLY A 29 -4.55 5.04 -8.45
N LEU A 30 -3.25 4.74 -8.34
CA LEU A 30 -2.26 5.47 -7.54
C LEU A 30 -1.26 6.24 -8.41
N ARG A 31 -1.64 6.60 -9.64
CA ARG A 31 -0.70 7.15 -10.63
C ARG A 31 -0.02 8.46 -10.21
N HIS A 32 -0.72 9.32 -9.47
CA HIS A 32 -0.12 10.58 -9.00
C HIS A 32 0.87 10.30 -7.86
N PHE A 33 0.50 9.42 -6.94
CA PHE A 33 1.39 8.94 -5.88
C PHE A 33 2.67 8.30 -6.47
N ILE A 34 2.51 7.41 -7.45
CA ILE A 34 3.64 6.75 -8.13
C ILE A 34 4.52 7.79 -8.85
N ALA A 35 3.92 8.76 -9.55
CA ALA A 35 4.67 9.82 -10.23
C ALA A 35 5.49 10.66 -9.23
N ASP A 36 4.93 10.95 -8.06
CA ASP A 36 5.66 11.66 -7.00
C ASP A 36 6.80 10.81 -6.43
N LEU A 37 6.61 9.49 -6.28
CA LEU A 37 7.66 8.57 -5.86
C LEU A 37 8.86 8.57 -6.81
N ASP A 38 8.63 8.69 -8.11
CA ASP A 38 9.69 8.71 -9.13
C ASP A 38 10.66 9.89 -8.98
N ARG A 39 10.28 10.91 -8.21
CA ARG A 39 11.12 12.09 -7.90
C ARG A 39 11.96 11.93 -6.66
N LEU A 40 11.73 10.88 -5.86
CA LEU A 40 12.52 10.61 -4.67
C LEU A 40 13.88 9.98 -5.02
N PRO A 41 14.88 10.10 -4.13
CA PRO A 41 16.13 9.36 -4.28
C PRO A 41 15.90 7.86 -4.42
N PRO A 42 16.70 7.15 -5.27
CA PRO A 42 16.50 5.71 -5.53
C PRO A 42 16.61 4.80 -4.31
N ASP A 43 17.30 5.24 -3.26
CA ASP A 43 17.42 4.48 -1.99
C ASP A 43 16.15 4.54 -1.13
N MET A 44 15.19 5.36 -1.50
CA MET A 44 13.90 5.49 -0.80
C MET A 44 12.76 4.73 -1.46
N VAL A 45 12.92 4.28 -2.71
CA VAL A 45 11.85 3.66 -3.49
C VAL A 45 12.34 2.40 -4.17
N VAL A 46 11.73 1.26 -3.83
CA VAL A 46 12.06 -0.04 -4.42
C VAL A 46 10.77 -0.69 -4.92
N PRO A 47 10.52 -0.70 -6.24
CA PRO A 47 9.37 -1.41 -6.80
C PRO A 47 9.52 -2.93 -6.58
N ALA A 48 8.41 -3.59 -6.29
CA ALA A 48 8.36 -5.03 -6.14
C ALA A 48 7.72 -5.70 -7.35
N THR A 49 7.97 -6.99 -7.54
CA THR A 49 7.35 -7.78 -8.60
C THR A 49 5.97 -8.31 -8.22
N TRP A 50 5.71 -8.45 -6.92
CA TRP A 50 4.40 -8.79 -6.38
C TRP A 50 4.29 -8.35 -4.91
N GLU A 51 3.08 -8.37 -4.37
CA GLU A 51 2.78 -7.72 -3.10
C GLU A 51 3.46 -8.38 -1.90
N ALA A 52 3.56 -9.70 -1.86
CA ALA A 52 4.25 -10.40 -0.77
C ALA A 52 5.75 -10.08 -0.73
N GLU A 53 6.39 -9.92 -1.90
CA GLU A 53 7.77 -9.44 -1.99
C GLU A 53 7.91 -8.04 -1.41
N ALA A 54 6.94 -7.15 -1.70
CA ALA A 54 6.93 -5.80 -1.15
C ALA A 54 6.92 -5.81 0.38
N ILE A 55 6.14 -6.69 1.00
CA ILE A 55 6.16 -6.85 2.47
C ILE A 55 7.55 -7.26 2.95
N GLY A 56 8.19 -8.21 2.31
CA GLY A 56 9.55 -8.65 2.66
C GLY A 56 10.58 -7.52 2.55
N ILE A 57 10.52 -6.74 1.47
CA ILE A 57 11.39 -5.56 1.27
C ILE A 57 11.12 -4.52 2.38
N ALA A 58 9.88 -4.24 2.69
CA ALA A 58 9.49 -3.31 3.74
C ALA A 58 10.00 -3.75 5.11
N VAL A 59 9.88 -5.04 5.44
CA VAL A 59 10.42 -5.61 6.69
C VAL A 59 11.93 -5.40 6.78
N GLY A 60 12.66 -5.66 5.69
CA GLY A 60 14.10 -5.40 5.63
C GLY A 60 14.45 -3.95 5.89
N SER A 61 13.72 -3.01 5.29
CA SER A 61 13.92 -1.58 5.51
C SER A 61 13.61 -1.16 6.96
N TRP A 62 12.58 -1.73 7.55
CA TRP A 62 12.22 -1.50 8.95
C TRP A 62 13.31 -2.00 9.91
N LEU A 63 13.87 -3.18 9.65
CA LEU A 63 15.01 -3.71 10.42
C LEU A 63 16.22 -2.77 10.32
N ALA A 64 16.40 -2.08 9.20
CA ALA A 64 17.45 -1.08 9.00
C ALA A 64 17.13 0.29 9.61
N GLY A 65 16.03 0.43 10.31
CA GLY A 65 15.63 1.67 10.99
C GLY A 65 14.80 2.63 10.14
N ARG A 66 14.31 2.19 8.96
CA ARG A 66 13.43 3.00 8.10
C ARG A 66 11.98 2.85 8.54
N ARG A 67 11.16 3.79 8.09
CA ARG A 67 9.72 3.76 8.33
C ARG A 67 8.98 3.51 7.02
N PRO A 68 8.68 2.21 6.70
CA PRO A 68 8.22 1.83 5.39
C PRO A 68 6.72 2.01 5.17
N CYS A 69 6.41 2.26 3.90
CA CYS A 69 5.07 2.24 3.34
C CYS A 69 5.02 1.26 2.17
N VAL A 70 4.00 0.42 2.11
CA VAL A 70 3.75 -0.51 1.00
C VAL A 70 2.50 -0.07 0.25
N TYR A 71 2.63 0.19 -1.05
CA TYR A 71 1.52 0.58 -1.91
C TYR A 71 1.10 -0.59 -2.81
N LEU A 72 -0.21 -0.76 -2.99
CA LEU A 72 -0.78 -1.86 -3.78
C LEU A 72 -2.22 -1.54 -4.19
N GLN A 73 -2.70 -2.28 -5.20
CA GLN A 73 -4.12 -2.36 -5.50
C GLN A 73 -4.81 -3.31 -4.51
N ASN A 74 -6.08 -3.10 -4.20
CA ASN A 74 -6.81 -3.97 -3.27
C ASN A 74 -6.86 -5.45 -3.71
N SER A 75 -6.75 -5.74 -5.01
CA SER A 75 -6.61 -7.14 -5.49
C SER A 75 -5.35 -7.83 -4.93
N GLY A 76 -4.32 -7.06 -4.58
CA GLY A 76 -3.10 -7.58 -3.98
C GLY A 76 -3.19 -7.89 -2.50
N LEU A 77 -4.27 -7.50 -1.81
CA LEU A 77 -4.43 -7.77 -0.38
C LEU A 77 -4.41 -9.26 -0.06
N GLY A 78 -4.92 -10.11 -0.95
CA GLY A 78 -4.85 -11.55 -0.77
C GLY A 78 -3.42 -12.09 -0.63
N HIS A 79 -2.46 -11.45 -1.30
CA HIS A 79 -1.04 -11.84 -1.26
C HIS A 79 -0.32 -11.38 -0.02
N VAL A 80 -0.86 -10.41 0.72
CA VAL A 80 -0.19 -9.86 1.92
C VAL A 80 -0.78 -10.38 3.24
N VAL A 81 -1.90 -11.07 3.20
CA VAL A 81 -2.56 -11.59 4.42
C VAL A 81 -1.59 -12.44 5.23
N ASN A 82 -0.98 -13.45 4.63
CA ASN A 82 -0.06 -14.32 5.36
C ASN A 82 1.23 -13.62 5.81
N PRO A 83 1.95 -12.85 4.99
CA PRO A 83 3.14 -12.14 5.47
C PRO A 83 2.82 -11.14 6.60
N LEU A 84 1.69 -10.46 6.56
CA LEU A 84 1.28 -9.59 7.67
C LEU A 84 0.97 -10.39 8.93
N ALA A 85 0.15 -11.44 8.80
CA ALA A 85 -0.30 -12.24 9.94
C ALA A 85 0.82 -13.08 10.57
N SER A 86 1.72 -13.63 9.76
CA SER A 86 2.71 -14.62 10.20
C SER A 86 4.11 -14.06 10.42
N LEU A 87 4.44 -12.91 9.82
CA LEU A 87 5.73 -12.25 9.99
C LEU A 87 5.60 -10.93 10.73
N CYS A 88 4.81 -9.98 10.20
CA CYS A 88 4.79 -8.62 10.72
C CYS A 88 4.13 -8.53 12.09
N ILE A 89 2.99 -9.16 12.31
CA ILE A 89 2.28 -9.11 13.60
C ILE A 89 3.12 -9.77 14.70
N PRO A 90 3.61 -11.01 14.57
CA PRO A 90 4.42 -11.64 15.61
C PRO A 90 5.72 -10.90 15.91
N ALA A 91 6.34 -10.29 14.92
CA ALA A 91 7.60 -9.55 15.07
C ALA A 91 7.40 -8.06 15.42
N SER A 92 6.17 -7.62 15.58
CA SER A 92 5.80 -6.22 15.85
C SER A 92 6.38 -5.24 14.82
N VAL A 93 6.43 -5.65 13.55
CA VAL A 93 6.88 -4.79 12.45
C VAL A 93 5.83 -3.73 12.17
N GLU A 94 6.24 -2.49 12.12
CA GLU A 94 5.39 -1.36 11.77
C GLU A 94 5.61 -0.98 10.31
N LEU A 95 4.57 -1.07 9.51
CA LEU A 95 4.53 -0.54 8.16
C LEU A 95 3.12 -0.06 7.82
N LEU A 96 3.03 0.93 6.95
CA LEU A 96 1.75 1.45 6.47
C LEU A 96 1.41 0.82 5.13
N LEU A 97 0.15 0.42 4.94
CA LEU A 97 -0.38 0.09 3.62
C LEU A 97 -1.03 1.33 2.99
N VAL A 98 -0.75 1.56 1.71
CA VAL A 98 -1.49 2.49 0.85
C VAL A 98 -2.19 1.66 -0.22
N VAL A 99 -3.51 1.61 -0.16
CA VAL A 99 -4.32 0.69 -0.97
C VAL A 99 -5.16 1.48 -1.96
N GLY A 100 -5.00 1.19 -3.24
CA GLY A 100 -5.90 1.66 -4.28
C GLY A 100 -7.16 0.80 -4.30
N HIS A 101 -8.30 1.35 -3.91
CA HIS A 101 -9.58 0.63 -3.90
C HIS A 101 -10.20 0.60 -5.29
N ARG A 102 -10.44 -0.59 -5.81
CA ARG A 102 -11.11 -0.84 -7.09
C ARG A 102 -12.30 -1.76 -6.89
N HIS A 103 -13.43 -1.43 -7.54
CA HIS A 103 -14.69 -2.17 -7.34
C HIS A 103 -15.61 -2.17 -8.57
N THR A 104 -15.40 -1.31 -9.56
CA THR A 104 -16.35 -1.10 -10.66
C THR A 104 -16.30 -2.18 -11.73
N LEU A 105 -15.10 -2.60 -12.15
CA LEU A 105 -14.97 -3.65 -13.16
C LEU A 105 -15.27 -5.04 -12.56
N PRO A 106 -15.78 -5.99 -13.38
CA PRO A 106 -16.18 -7.31 -12.89
C PRO A 106 -15.07 -8.03 -12.11
N GLN A 107 -13.82 -7.95 -12.56
CA GLN A 107 -12.68 -8.60 -11.90
C GLN A 107 -12.30 -7.96 -10.56
N HIS A 108 -12.75 -6.73 -10.29
CA HIS A 108 -12.47 -6.02 -9.04
C HIS A 108 -13.61 -6.08 -8.03
N ARG A 109 -14.77 -6.56 -8.46
CA ARG A 109 -16.00 -6.48 -7.65
C ARG A 109 -15.91 -7.19 -6.31
N VAL A 110 -15.40 -8.41 -6.30
CA VAL A 110 -15.30 -9.21 -5.07
C VAL A 110 -14.30 -8.56 -4.09
N MET A 111 -13.09 -8.24 -4.57
CA MET A 111 -12.11 -7.59 -3.69
C MET A 111 -12.58 -6.23 -3.20
N GLY A 112 -13.30 -5.47 -4.03
CA GLY A 112 -13.91 -4.20 -3.61
C GLY A 112 -14.95 -4.34 -2.50
N GLN A 113 -15.59 -5.51 -2.38
CA GLN A 113 -16.56 -5.79 -1.31
C GLN A 113 -15.91 -6.25 -0.01
N ILE A 114 -14.70 -6.84 -0.07
CA ILE A 114 -14.10 -7.49 1.09
C ILE A 114 -12.83 -6.81 1.62
N ASP A 115 -12.24 -5.88 0.88
CA ASP A 115 -10.95 -5.27 1.24
C ASP A 115 -10.96 -4.59 2.61
N ALA A 116 -11.99 -3.80 2.91
CA ALA A 116 -12.12 -3.13 4.21
C ALA A 116 -12.22 -4.14 5.36
N ARG A 117 -12.95 -5.24 5.15
CA ARG A 117 -13.08 -6.31 6.17
C ARG A 117 -11.79 -7.09 6.35
N LEU A 118 -11.03 -7.33 5.29
CA LEU A 118 -9.71 -7.96 5.40
C LEU A 118 -8.76 -7.11 6.25
N LEU A 119 -8.72 -5.81 5.99
CA LEU A 119 -7.91 -4.88 6.78
C LEU A 119 -8.35 -4.84 8.25
N GLU A 120 -9.65 -4.82 8.50
CA GLU A 120 -10.20 -4.86 9.85
C GLU A 120 -9.83 -6.17 10.58
N LEU A 121 -9.99 -7.31 9.92
CA LEU A 121 -9.64 -8.62 10.49
C LEU A 121 -8.14 -8.71 10.84
N LEU A 122 -7.28 -8.14 10.01
CA LEU A 122 -5.85 -8.08 10.28
C LEU A 122 -5.49 -7.04 11.35
N GLY A 123 -6.37 -6.09 11.63
CA GLY A 123 -6.09 -4.95 12.50
C GLY A 123 -4.96 -4.07 11.94
N TRP A 124 -4.82 -3.98 10.62
CA TRP A 124 -3.67 -3.33 9.99
C TRP A 124 -3.91 -1.86 9.65
N THR A 125 -2.89 -1.04 9.85
CA THR A 125 -2.94 0.39 9.53
C THR A 125 -2.83 0.58 8.01
N ALA A 126 -3.85 1.20 7.42
CA ALA A 126 -3.92 1.44 5.98
C ALA A 126 -4.58 2.78 5.63
N TYR A 127 -4.08 3.40 4.57
CA TYR A 127 -4.76 4.47 3.85
C TYR A 127 -5.35 3.87 2.58
N VAL A 128 -6.66 4.04 2.40
CA VAL A 128 -7.40 3.45 1.27
C VAL A 128 -7.91 4.55 0.36
N LEU A 129 -7.41 4.58 -0.87
CA LEU A 129 -7.86 5.53 -1.88
C LEU A 129 -9.15 5.03 -2.52
N VAL A 130 -10.26 5.70 -2.22
CA VAL A 130 -11.60 5.31 -2.68
C VAL A 130 -12.06 6.02 -3.95
N GLY A 131 -11.33 7.02 -4.42
CA GLY A 131 -11.67 7.81 -5.61
C GLY A 131 -11.03 7.34 -6.92
N GLY A 132 -10.29 6.24 -6.92
CA GLY A 132 -9.45 5.81 -8.04
C GLY A 132 -10.20 5.20 -9.23
N ASP A 133 -11.42 4.72 -9.04
CA ASP A 133 -12.19 4.00 -10.05
C ASP A 133 -12.65 4.84 -11.25
N ASN A 134 -12.73 6.15 -11.08
CA ASN A 134 -13.20 7.06 -12.15
C ASN A 134 -12.22 7.14 -13.35
N ASN A 135 -11.14 6.38 -13.33
CA ASN A 135 -10.10 6.36 -14.35
C ASN A 135 -9.82 4.95 -14.91
N GLU A 136 -10.71 3.99 -14.67
CA GLU A 136 -10.68 2.67 -15.29
C GLU A 136 -11.24 2.74 -16.71
N SER A 137 -10.63 3.52 -17.58
CA SER A 137 -10.95 3.52 -19.02
C SER A 137 -9.88 2.80 -19.81
#